data_25491e5e2a4e5ba60315c33c401353bc
#
_entry.id   25491e5e2a4e5ba60315c33c401353bc
#
_cell.length_a   1.000
_cell.length_b   1.000
_cell.length_c   1.000
_cell.angle_alpha   90.00
_cell.angle_beta   90.00
_cell.angle_gamma   90.00
#
_symmetry.space_group_name_H-M   'P 1'
#
loop_
_entity.id
_entity.type
_entity.pdbx_description
1 polymer ?
#
loop_
_entity_poly.entity_id
_entity_poly.type
_entity_poly.pdbx_seq_one_letter_code
_entity_poly.pdbx_strand_id
1 'polypeptide(L)'
;MMVSVLDRQPERPWGPNEVRDVLRSRGLRYSRPRRVILGYLSERDRHVSAENLYVALKKRGEDLSLSTVYLNLGVLAEAGLVRAFSGASGEVLYDSNPSEHYHVISPDTGEVIDVAPPVIDGQPLGAFLRAYVERQTGWQIEEPRVTLRGRAPRGDAASVERSDPRSDAG
;
A
#
# COMPACT_ATOMS: atom_id res chain seq x y z
N MET A 1 -22.96 6.82 -13.91
CA MET A 1 -21.73 6.22 -13.39
C MET A 1 -21.84 6.25 -11.88
N MET A 2 -22.30 5.18 -11.23
CA MET A 2 -22.41 5.10 -9.78
C MET A 2 -21.01 4.85 -9.23
N VAL A 3 -20.36 5.87 -8.69
CA VAL A 3 -19.20 5.70 -7.82
C VAL A 3 -19.72 5.02 -6.57
N SER A 4 -19.31 3.77 -6.36
CA SER A 4 -19.70 2.98 -5.18
C SER A 4 -19.36 3.74 -3.92
N VAL A 5 -20.33 3.89 -3.01
CA VAL A 5 -20.18 4.50 -1.69
C VAL A 5 -19.12 3.77 -0.83
N LEU A 6 -18.66 2.60 -1.29
CA LEU A 6 -17.66 1.77 -0.62
C LEU A 6 -16.20 2.23 -0.82
N ASP A 7 -15.93 3.21 -1.71
CA ASP A 7 -14.56 3.63 -2.05
C ASP A 7 -14.09 4.91 -1.33
N ARG A 8 -14.91 5.54 -0.50
CA ARG A 8 -14.46 6.66 0.34
C ARG A 8 -13.92 6.13 1.65
N GLN A 9 -12.63 5.84 1.67
CA GLN A 9 -11.95 5.70 2.94
C GLN A 9 -11.90 7.07 3.63
N PRO A 10 -12.08 7.12 4.97
CA PRO A 10 -11.97 8.38 5.71
C PRO A 10 -10.57 8.99 5.55
N GLU A 11 -10.49 10.31 5.72
CA GLU A 11 -9.22 11.04 5.69
C GLU A 11 -8.26 10.47 6.74
N ARG A 12 -6.99 10.38 6.37
CA ARG A 12 -5.91 9.88 7.24
C ARG A 12 -5.29 11.01 8.05
N PRO A 13 -4.76 10.76 9.25
CA PRO A 13 -4.70 9.47 9.96
C PRO A 13 -6.05 9.06 10.56
N TRP A 14 -6.27 7.76 10.68
CA TRP A 14 -7.53 7.22 11.20
C TRP A 14 -7.53 7.15 12.72
N GLY A 15 -8.52 7.78 13.35
CA GLY A 15 -8.84 7.57 14.76
C GLY A 15 -9.56 6.23 15.01
N PRO A 16 -9.88 5.93 16.27
CA PRO A 16 -10.51 4.65 16.62
C PRO A 16 -11.87 4.40 15.96
N ASN A 17 -12.65 5.45 15.69
CA ASN A 17 -13.97 5.34 15.05
C ASN A 17 -13.80 5.05 13.56
N GLU A 18 -12.93 5.79 12.89
CA GLU A 18 -12.61 5.60 11.46
C GLU A 18 -12.05 4.19 11.22
N VAL A 19 -11.14 3.70 12.08
CA VAL A 19 -10.65 2.32 12.00
C VAL A 19 -11.78 1.31 12.14
N ARG A 20 -12.74 1.55 13.05
CA ARG A 20 -13.90 0.66 13.24
C ARG A 20 -14.76 0.61 11.97
N ASP A 21 -15.02 1.76 11.37
CA ASP A 21 -15.86 1.87 10.18
C ASP A 21 -15.17 1.25 8.95
N VAL A 22 -13.87 1.48 8.80
CA VAL A 22 -13.05 0.85 7.75
C VAL A 22 -13.03 -0.68 7.89
N LEU A 23 -12.83 -1.23 9.10
CA LEU A 23 -12.88 -2.66 9.33
C LEU A 23 -14.26 -3.25 9.00
N ARG A 24 -15.33 -2.57 9.45
CA ARG A 24 -16.71 -2.99 9.20
C ARG A 24 -17.05 -3.00 7.71
N SER A 25 -16.62 -1.99 6.96
CA SER A 25 -16.83 -1.90 5.51
C SER A 25 -16.20 -3.06 4.73
N ARG A 26 -15.20 -3.70 5.31
CA ARG A 26 -14.52 -4.89 4.76
C ARG A 26 -14.96 -6.20 5.42
N GLY A 27 -16.05 -6.19 6.19
CA GLY A 27 -16.58 -7.38 6.86
C GLY A 27 -15.70 -7.87 8.02
N LEU A 28 -14.77 -7.06 8.49
CA LEU A 28 -13.87 -7.45 9.57
C LEU A 28 -14.40 -7.00 10.94
N ARG A 29 -14.27 -7.93 11.91
CA ARG A 29 -14.58 -7.60 13.30
C ARG A 29 -13.52 -6.65 13.87
N TYR A 30 -13.97 -5.61 14.58
CA TYR A 30 -13.08 -4.73 15.34
C TYR A 30 -12.36 -5.51 16.45
N SER A 31 -11.05 -5.30 16.56
CA SER A 31 -10.22 -5.81 17.65
C SER A 31 -9.11 -4.83 17.99
N ARG A 32 -8.56 -4.90 19.22
CA ARG A 32 -7.45 -4.04 19.64
C ARG A 32 -6.24 -4.15 18.68
N PRO A 33 -5.77 -5.37 18.33
CA PRO A 33 -4.64 -5.48 17.40
C PRO A 33 -4.89 -4.80 16.06
N ARG A 34 -6.06 -5.00 15.45
CA ARG A 34 -6.40 -4.36 14.16
C ARG A 34 -6.46 -2.85 14.27
N ARG A 35 -7.04 -2.33 15.35
CA ARG A 35 -7.06 -0.88 15.63
C ARG A 35 -5.65 -0.31 15.71
N VAL A 36 -4.79 -0.94 16.48
CA VAL A 36 -3.41 -0.48 16.71
C VAL A 36 -2.62 -0.50 15.40
N ILE A 37 -2.68 -1.60 14.65
CA ILE A 37 -1.97 -1.76 13.39
C ILE A 37 -2.47 -0.77 12.34
N LEU A 38 -3.78 -0.70 12.09
CA LEU A 38 -4.35 0.22 11.11
C LEU A 38 -4.16 1.68 11.50
N GLY A 39 -4.33 2.03 12.77
CA GLY A 39 -4.05 3.38 13.27
C GLY A 39 -2.62 3.79 12.95
N TYR A 40 -1.64 2.94 13.25
CA TYR A 40 -0.24 3.20 12.93
C TYR A 40 0.01 3.33 11.43
N LEU A 41 -0.53 2.42 10.63
CA LEU A 41 -0.34 2.41 9.17
C LEU A 41 -1.05 3.57 8.47
N SER A 42 -2.12 4.11 9.07
CA SER A 42 -2.85 5.23 8.50
C SER A 42 -2.20 6.60 8.73
N GLU A 43 -1.19 6.70 9.59
CA GLU A 43 -0.54 8.00 9.88
C GLU A 43 0.19 8.57 8.66
N ARG A 44 0.73 7.72 7.82
CA ARG A 44 1.41 8.06 6.56
C ARG A 44 1.57 6.82 5.68
N ASP A 45 1.77 7.02 4.40
CA ASP A 45 2.12 5.95 3.48
C ASP A 45 3.49 5.38 3.86
N ARG A 46 3.57 4.05 3.89
CA ARG A 46 4.80 3.35 4.28
C ARG A 46 4.82 1.90 3.83
N HIS A 47 6.03 1.40 3.63
CA HIS A 47 6.31 0.00 3.38
C HIS A 47 6.98 -0.57 4.64
N VAL A 48 6.39 -1.57 5.26
CA VAL A 48 6.89 -2.15 6.50
C VAL A 48 6.84 -3.67 6.46
N SER A 49 7.87 -4.33 6.99
CA SER A 49 7.76 -5.74 7.33
C SER A 49 6.99 -5.91 8.65
N ALA A 50 6.52 -7.13 8.93
CA ALA A 50 5.85 -7.42 10.19
C ALA A 50 6.76 -7.17 11.40
N GLU A 51 8.06 -7.49 11.27
CA GLU A 51 9.06 -7.26 12.30
C GLU A 51 9.27 -5.78 12.58
N ASN A 52 9.44 -4.97 11.53
CA ASN A 52 9.63 -3.54 11.67
C ASN A 52 8.39 -2.87 12.28
N LEU A 53 7.20 -3.30 11.88
CA LEU A 53 5.96 -2.85 12.49
C LEU A 53 5.87 -3.24 13.97
N TYR A 54 6.19 -4.49 14.30
CA TYR A 54 6.23 -4.96 15.69
C TYR A 54 7.15 -4.12 16.55
N VAL A 55 8.40 -3.87 16.08
CA VAL A 55 9.37 -3.03 16.81
C VAL A 55 8.84 -1.61 17.00
N ALA A 56 8.24 -1.03 15.96
CA ALA A 56 7.67 0.31 16.02
C ALA A 56 6.50 0.41 17.01
N LEU A 57 5.59 -0.56 17.00
CA LEU A 57 4.46 -0.62 17.93
C LEU A 57 4.93 -0.81 19.38
N LYS A 58 5.92 -1.67 19.60
CA LYS A 58 6.51 -1.87 20.92
C LYS A 58 7.14 -0.61 21.49
N LYS A 59 7.86 0.18 20.67
CA LYS A 59 8.40 1.49 21.07
C LYS A 59 7.30 2.49 21.45
N ARG A 60 6.08 2.31 20.99
CA ARG A 60 4.90 3.13 21.36
C ARG A 60 4.16 2.59 22.60
N GLY A 61 4.67 1.55 23.23
CA GLY A 61 4.05 0.93 24.41
C GLY A 61 2.88 -0.01 24.07
N GLU A 62 2.72 -0.38 22.79
CA GLU A 62 1.70 -1.35 22.39
C GLU A 62 2.19 -2.77 22.69
N ASP A 63 1.45 -3.48 23.53
CA ASP A 63 1.74 -4.86 23.90
C ASP A 63 1.05 -5.85 22.96
N LEU A 64 1.69 -6.09 21.81
CA LEU A 64 1.32 -7.12 20.84
C LEU A 64 2.49 -8.07 20.64
N SER A 65 2.22 -9.36 20.45
CA SER A 65 3.25 -10.31 20.03
C SER A 65 3.53 -10.18 18.54
N LEU A 66 4.72 -10.59 18.12
CA LEU A 66 5.07 -10.62 16.69
C LEU A 66 4.10 -11.51 15.89
N SER A 67 3.72 -12.66 16.43
CA SER A 67 2.74 -13.55 15.80
C SER A 67 1.37 -12.89 15.63
N THR A 68 0.94 -12.07 16.61
CA THR A 68 -0.29 -11.28 16.50
C THR A 68 -0.20 -10.24 15.39
N VAL A 69 0.96 -9.60 15.22
CA VAL A 69 1.19 -8.64 14.12
C VAL A 69 1.10 -9.34 12.77
N TYR A 70 1.79 -10.47 12.58
CA TYR A 70 1.73 -11.27 11.36
C TYR A 70 0.32 -11.70 10.99
N LEU A 71 -0.39 -12.31 11.95
CA LEU A 71 -1.75 -12.78 11.75
C LEU A 71 -2.69 -11.65 11.28
N ASN A 72 -2.61 -10.49 11.95
CA ASN A 72 -3.50 -9.39 11.62
C ASN A 72 -3.11 -8.70 10.30
N LEU A 73 -1.82 -8.58 9.97
CA LEU A 73 -1.39 -8.07 8.66
C LEU A 73 -1.90 -8.97 7.54
N GLY A 74 -1.85 -10.31 7.69
CA GLY A 74 -2.41 -11.24 6.72
C GLY A 74 -3.91 -11.02 6.52
N VAL A 75 -4.69 -10.93 7.61
CA VAL A 75 -6.14 -10.67 7.56
C VAL A 75 -6.44 -9.31 6.90
N LEU A 76 -5.66 -8.28 7.20
CA LEU A 76 -5.84 -6.95 6.61
C LEU A 76 -5.48 -6.94 5.11
N ALA A 77 -4.49 -7.72 4.70
CA ALA A 77 -4.11 -7.87 3.31
C ALA A 77 -5.19 -8.63 2.51
N GLU A 78 -5.73 -9.73 3.05
CA GLU A 78 -6.85 -10.45 2.45
C GLU A 78 -8.10 -9.59 2.29
N ALA A 79 -8.33 -8.68 3.23
CA ALA A 79 -9.43 -7.72 3.16
C ALA A 79 -9.15 -6.50 2.26
N GLY A 80 -7.96 -6.40 1.65
CA GLY A 80 -7.56 -5.30 0.78
C GLY A 80 -7.35 -3.97 1.50
N LEU A 81 -7.09 -3.99 2.81
CA LEU A 81 -6.81 -2.79 3.61
C LEU A 81 -5.32 -2.41 3.63
N VAL A 82 -4.47 -3.36 3.34
CA VAL A 82 -3.04 -3.20 3.05
C VAL A 82 -2.69 -4.08 1.85
N ARG A 83 -1.59 -3.79 1.18
CA ARG A 83 -1.09 -4.62 0.08
C ARG A 83 0.20 -5.29 0.49
N ALA A 84 0.31 -6.60 0.24
CA ALA A 84 1.54 -7.34 0.47
C ALA A 84 2.31 -7.50 -0.84
N PHE A 85 3.63 -7.29 -0.80
CA PHE A 85 4.53 -7.49 -1.94
C PHE A 85 5.91 -7.97 -1.45
N SER A 86 6.73 -8.49 -2.37
CA SER A 86 8.08 -8.96 -2.04
C SER A 86 9.08 -7.82 -2.12
N GLY A 87 9.84 -7.61 -1.06
CA GLY A 87 10.95 -6.66 -1.01
C GLY A 87 12.20 -7.17 -1.75
N ALA A 88 13.31 -6.45 -1.56
CA ALA A 88 14.56 -6.71 -2.28
C ALA A 88 15.17 -8.10 -1.98
N SER A 89 15.10 -8.54 -0.72
CA SER A 89 15.63 -9.82 -0.23
C SER A 89 14.59 -10.95 -0.20
N GLY A 90 13.40 -10.71 -0.76
CA GLY A 90 12.30 -11.67 -0.76
C GLY A 90 11.42 -11.62 0.51
N GLU A 91 11.69 -10.70 1.42
CA GLU A 91 10.85 -10.44 2.58
C GLU A 91 9.47 -9.93 2.16
N VAL A 92 8.45 -10.18 2.99
CA VAL A 92 7.12 -9.62 2.76
C VAL A 92 7.05 -8.22 3.34
N LEU A 93 6.78 -7.24 2.48
CA LEU A 93 6.48 -5.87 2.86
C LEU A 93 4.97 -5.62 2.72
N TYR A 94 4.46 -4.82 3.63
CA TYR A 94 3.07 -4.38 3.65
C TYR A 94 3.02 -2.89 3.35
N ASP A 95 2.26 -2.56 2.32
CA ASP A 95 2.05 -1.21 1.86
C ASP A 95 0.71 -0.69 2.38
N SER A 96 0.74 0.46 2.99
CA SER A 96 -0.44 1.13 3.55
C SER A 96 -1.02 2.20 2.64
N ASN A 97 -0.42 2.45 1.47
CA ASN A 97 -0.93 3.40 0.50
C ASN A 97 -2.14 2.81 -0.24
N PRO A 98 -3.35 3.40 -0.10
CA PRO A 98 -4.55 2.90 -0.76
C PRO A 98 -4.62 3.26 -2.25
N SER A 99 -3.86 4.26 -2.70
CA SER A 99 -3.86 4.73 -4.08
C SER A 99 -3.21 3.72 -5.02
N GLU A 100 -3.61 3.69 -6.28
CA GLU A 100 -2.90 2.90 -7.28
C GLU A 100 -1.52 3.50 -7.53
N HIS A 101 -0.48 2.70 -7.39
CA HIS A 101 0.90 3.07 -7.63
C HIS A 101 1.74 1.84 -7.96
N TYR A 102 2.94 2.08 -8.46
CA TYR A 102 3.92 1.05 -8.76
C TYR A 102 5.12 1.21 -7.85
N HIS A 103 5.78 0.08 -7.53
CA HIS A 103 6.97 0.08 -6.69
C HIS A 103 8.23 0.04 -7.55
N VAL A 104 9.20 0.87 -7.21
CA VAL A 104 10.58 0.72 -7.65
C VAL A 104 11.41 0.28 -6.45
N ILE A 105 12.04 -0.89 -6.55
CA ILE A 105 12.80 -1.49 -5.45
C ILE A 105 14.28 -1.46 -5.80
N SER A 106 15.09 -0.90 -4.92
CA SER A 106 16.54 -0.96 -5.02
C SER A 106 17.06 -2.30 -4.49
N PRO A 107 17.69 -3.14 -5.31
CA PRO A 107 18.26 -4.40 -4.84
C PRO A 107 19.48 -4.18 -3.92
N ASP A 108 20.12 -3.01 -4.00
CA ASP A 108 21.33 -2.71 -3.26
C ASP A 108 21.04 -2.18 -1.86
N THR A 109 19.98 -1.38 -1.69
CA THR A 109 19.64 -0.71 -0.42
C THR A 109 18.36 -1.24 0.23
N GLY A 110 17.53 -1.97 -0.51
CA GLY A 110 16.20 -2.35 -0.06
C GLY A 110 15.17 -1.21 -0.05
N GLU A 111 15.56 -0.01 -0.49
CA GLU A 111 14.66 1.13 -0.58
C GLU A 111 13.53 0.85 -1.57
N VAL A 112 12.32 1.26 -1.21
CA VAL A 112 11.13 1.18 -2.06
C VAL A 112 10.60 2.59 -2.30
N ILE A 113 10.37 2.92 -3.57
CA ILE A 113 9.81 4.20 -3.99
C ILE A 113 8.47 3.94 -4.69
N ASP A 114 7.46 4.73 -4.33
CA ASP A 114 6.18 4.75 -5.01
C ASP A 114 6.24 5.65 -6.24
N VAL A 115 5.71 5.15 -7.34
CA VAL A 115 5.59 5.90 -8.59
C VAL A 115 4.14 5.86 -9.06
N ALA A 116 3.58 7.02 -9.37
CA ALA A 116 2.25 7.10 -9.92
C ALA A 116 2.16 6.36 -11.27
N PRO A 117 1.05 5.65 -11.55
CA PRO A 117 0.89 4.95 -12.81
C PRO A 117 0.90 5.95 -13.98
N PRO A 118 1.68 5.71 -15.05
CA PRO A 118 1.59 6.52 -16.24
C PRO A 118 0.24 6.29 -16.93
N VAL A 119 -0.26 7.33 -17.61
CA VAL A 119 -1.46 7.26 -18.42
C VAL A 119 -1.07 6.97 -19.86
N ILE A 120 -1.66 5.93 -20.45
CA ILE A 120 -1.45 5.52 -21.85
C ILE A 120 -2.82 5.52 -22.52
N ASP A 121 -2.95 6.28 -23.61
CA ASP A 121 -4.20 6.43 -24.35
C ASP A 121 -5.41 6.79 -23.46
N GLY A 122 -5.18 7.69 -22.49
CA GLY A 122 -6.21 8.19 -21.58
C GLY A 122 -6.59 7.25 -20.45
N GLN A 123 -5.87 6.14 -20.26
CA GLN A 123 -6.12 5.20 -19.18
C GLN A 123 -4.83 4.85 -18.39
N PRO A 124 -4.93 4.53 -17.10
CA PRO A 124 -3.77 4.07 -16.32
C PRO A 124 -3.14 2.83 -16.94
N LEU A 125 -1.81 2.72 -16.86
CA LEU A 125 -1.07 1.57 -17.40
C LEU A 125 -1.61 0.23 -16.89
N GLY A 126 -2.07 0.13 -15.65
CA GLY A 126 -2.67 -1.09 -15.10
C GLY A 126 -3.92 -1.53 -15.89
N ALA A 127 -4.79 -0.58 -16.24
CA ALA A 127 -5.97 -0.87 -17.06
C ALA A 127 -5.58 -1.31 -18.48
N PHE A 128 -4.58 -0.65 -19.07
CA PHE A 128 -4.03 -1.04 -20.38
C PHE A 128 -3.44 -2.46 -20.35
N LEU A 129 -2.61 -2.78 -19.34
CA LEU A 129 -2.02 -4.11 -19.19
C LEU A 129 -3.07 -5.19 -18.99
N ARG A 130 -4.11 -4.92 -18.18
CA ARG A 130 -5.23 -5.84 -17.99
C ARG A 130 -5.89 -6.16 -19.32
N ALA A 131 -6.37 -5.15 -20.03
CA ALA A 131 -7.04 -5.32 -21.30
C ALA A 131 -6.17 -6.03 -22.34
N TYR A 132 -4.87 -5.72 -22.37
CA TYR A 132 -3.92 -6.35 -23.28
C TYR A 132 -3.76 -7.86 -22.97
N VAL A 133 -3.51 -8.22 -21.71
CA VAL A 133 -3.29 -9.62 -21.31
C VAL A 133 -4.56 -10.45 -21.48
N GLU A 134 -5.73 -9.93 -21.08
CA GLU A 134 -7.02 -10.59 -21.26
C GLU A 134 -7.30 -10.89 -22.73
N ARG A 135 -7.03 -9.95 -23.62
CA ARG A 135 -7.19 -10.15 -25.07
C ARG A 135 -6.23 -11.19 -25.65
N GLN A 136 -4.99 -11.24 -25.14
CA GLN A 136 -3.98 -12.18 -25.64
C GLN A 136 -4.16 -13.60 -25.13
N THR A 137 -4.68 -13.75 -23.92
CA THR A 137 -4.69 -15.04 -23.21
C THR A 137 -6.08 -15.59 -22.95
N GLY A 138 -7.12 -14.76 -22.97
CA GLY A 138 -8.47 -15.12 -22.53
C GLY A 138 -8.64 -15.23 -21.02
N TRP A 139 -7.59 -14.95 -20.26
CA TRP A 139 -7.65 -14.97 -18.80
C TRP A 139 -8.32 -13.69 -18.28
N GLN A 140 -9.03 -13.79 -17.16
CA GLN A 140 -9.54 -12.63 -16.43
C GLN A 140 -8.48 -12.17 -15.43
N ILE A 141 -8.06 -10.90 -15.54
CA ILE A 141 -7.04 -10.31 -14.67
C ILE A 141 -7.73 -9.52 -13.56
N GLU A 142 -7.57 -9.98 -12.33
CA GLU A 142 -8.18 -9.31 -11.18
C GLU A 142 -7.46 -8.00 -10.85
N GLU A 143 -6.14 -8.02 -10.72
CA GLU A 143 -5.35 -6.84 -10.36
C GLU A 143 -3.98 -6.87 -11.04
N PRO A 144 -3.67 -5.93 -11.95
CA PRO A 144 -2.32 -5.79 -12.48
C PRO A 144 -1.42 -5.13 -11.44
N ARG A 145 -0.31 -5.78 -11.11
CA ARG A 145 0.71 -5.25 -10.20
C ARG A 145 2.02 -5.09 -10.94
N VAL A 146 2.61 -3.90 -10.88
CA VAL A 146 3.90 -3.62 -11.53
C VAL A 146 4.93 -3.32 -10.45
N THR A 147 6.02 -4.07 -10.47
CA THR A 147 7.19 -3.85 -9.63
C THR A 147 8.42 -3.73 -10.52
N LEU A 148 9.14 -2.64 -10.38
CA LEU A 148 10.37 -2.37 -11.10
C LEU A 148 11.57 -2.57 -10.15
N ARG A 149 12.67 -3.07 -10.67
CA ARG A 149 13.94 -3.11 -9.94
C ARG A 149 14.88 -2.08 -10.57
N GLY A 150 15.45 -1.21 -9.74
CA GLY A 150 16.32 -0.14 -10.18
C GLY A 150 17.39 0.22 -9.16
N ARG A 151 18.35 1.01 -9.56
CA ARG A 151 19.39 1.55 -8.68
C ARG A 151 19.22 3.05 -8.58
N ALA A 152 19.43 3.59 -7.37
CA ALA A 152 19.45 5.03 -7.18
C ALA A 152 20.51 5.68 -8.08
N PRO A 153 20.28 6.91 -8.57
CA PRO A 153 21.28 7.67 -9.31
C PRO A 153 22.58 7.80 -8.49
N ARG A 154 23.72 7.61 -9.10
CA ARG A 154 25.00 7.83 -8.45
C ARG A 154 25.28 9.34 -8.40
N GLY A 155 25.35 9.90 -7.20
CA GLY A 155 25.84 11.27 -6.94
C GLY A 155 24.76 12.36 -7.09
N ASP A 156 24.75 13.29 -6.14
CA ASP A 156 24.15 14.65 -6.10
C ASP A 156 22.74 14.91 -6.67
N ALA A 157 21.88 13.93 -6.73
CA ALA A 157 20.48 14.18 -7.04
C ALA A 157 19.60 14.29 -5.77
N ALA A 158 20.03 15.17 -4.84
CA ALA A 158 19.18 15.59 -3.70
C ALA A 158 18.10 16.60 -4.12
N SER A 159 17.72 16.64 -5.40
CA SER A 159 16.69 17.56 -5.91
C SER A 159 15.90 16.97 -7.06
N VAL A 160 15.37 15.76 -6.89
CA VAL A 160 14.13 15.44 -7.60
C VAL A 160 13.01 15.97 -6.71
N GLU A 161 12.51 17.14 -7.05
CA GLU A 161 11.26 17.67 -6.51
C GLU A 161 10.24 16.55 -6.53
N ARG A 162 9.79 16.17 -5.35
CA ARG A 162 8.59 15.36 -5.19
C ARG A 162 7.46 16.25 -5.68
N SER A 163 7.16 16.20 -6.96
CA SER A 163 5.99 16.85 -7.53
C SER A 163 4.76 16.20 -6.87
N ASP A 164 4.20 16.94 -5.92
CA ASP A 164 2.88 16.65 -5.37
C ASP A 164 1.88 16.78 -6.54
N PRO A 165 1.20 15.71 -6.94
CA PRO A 165 0.27 15.76 -8.08
C PRO A 165 -0.98 16.59 -7.81
N ARG A 166 -1.04 17.35 -6.71
CA ARG A 166 -2.19 18.18 -6.32
C ARG A 166 -2.04 19.67 -6.64
N SER A 167 -1.00 20.11 -7.34
CA SER A 167 -0.78 21.54 -7.60
C SER A 167 -1.21 22.06 -8.98
N ASP A 168 -1.84 21.23 -9.84
CA ASP A 168 -2.39 21.67 -11.12
C ASP A 168 -3.91 21.54 -11.19
N ALA A 169 -4.62 22.29 -10.35
CA ALA A 169 -6.02 22.65 -10.51
C ALA A 169 -6.21 24.12 -10.14
N GLY A 170 -5.91 24.98 -11.09
CA GLY A 170 -6.22 26.41 -11.09
C GLY A 170 -6.88 26.79 -12.40
#